data_5a50e733e664e24b5ccd686310c46572
#
_entry.id   5a50e733e664e24b5ccd686310c46572
#
_cell.length_a   1.000
_cell.length_b   1.000
_cell.length_c   1.000
_cell.angle_alpha   90.00
_cell.angle_beta   90.00
_cell.angle_gamma   90.00
#
_symmetry.space_group_name_H-M   'P 1'
#
loop_
_entity.id
_entity.type
_entity.pdbx_description
1 polymer ?
#
loop_
_entity_poly.entity_id
_entity_poly.type
_entity_poly.pdbx_seq_one_letter_code
_entity_poly.pdbx_strand_id
1 'polypeptide(L)'
;MKQHHFLRGARVYLSGPMDFVASRADEKKLGWRNRVGDFLRAHGAIVFDPWFKPGVRGAHQYGLEDIHTVDVREEWTFKQGQAGDEKRSKCAEKFWETLHIDLRMVDTSDFTIAYVPTNIYSVGTVHEIVLSRLQRKPVLFVSPPVTFPALEELRAHLHAQKDKLALRLLEKLATEVPIKPNPDAIPSLWYMPLVGTGNFFDGFGFADYREKFHWADIAMDEQEKQQRAQNPLLPFLERLTHELPQHWDNRLKKYVPNDDWLLWELDAPKSDER
;
A
#
# COMPACT_ATOMS: atom_id res chain seq x y z
N MET A 1 -7.02 11.09 -34.34
CA MET A 1 -6.61 10.03 -33.40
C MET A 1 -7.40 10.25 -32.13
N LYS A 2 -8.25 9.29 -31.70
CA LYS A 2 -8.91 9.39 -30.38
C LYS A 2 -7.81 9.29 -29.34
N GLN A 3 -7.73 10.25 -28.45
CA GLN A 3 -6.79 10.28 -27.37
C GLN A 3 -7.22 9.19 -26.37
N HIS A 4 -6.48 8.10 -26.30
CA HIS A 4 -6.75 7.04 -25.33
C HIS A 4 -6.53 7.61 -23.92
N HIS A 5 -7.48 7.38 -23.04
CA HIS A 5 -7.43 7.82 -21.65
C HIS A 5 -7.50 6.58 -20.75
N PHE A 6 -6.36 5.98 -20.46
CA PHE A 6 -6.28 4.68 -19.80
C PHE A 6 -6.84 4.63 -18.38
N LEU A 7 -6.93 5.76 -17.67
CA LEU A 7 -7.54 5.81 -16.34
C LEU A 7 -9.06 5.89 -16.37
N ARG A 8 -9.66 6.36 -17.46
CA ARG A 8 -11.11 6.55 -17.52
C ARG A 8 -11.82 5.19 -17.52
N GLY A 9 -12.61 4.95 -16.47
CA GLY A 9 -13.33 3.69 -16.28
C GLY A 9 -12.47 2.55 -15.71
N ALA A 10 -11.16 2.77 -15.55
CA ALA A 10 -10.27 1.80 -14.94
C ALA A 10 -10.64 1.55 -13.47
N ARG A 11 -10.61 0.30 -13.06
CA ARG A 11 -10.86 -0.14 -11.69
C ARG A 11 -9.53 -0.34 -10.98
N VAL A 12 -9.29 0.42 -9.94
CA VAL A 12 -8.00 0.47 -9.24
C VAL A 12 -8.18 0.07 -7.79
N TYR A 13 -7.42 -0.93 -7.35
CA TYR A 13 -7.40 -1.35 -5.95
C TYR A 13 -6.22 -0.70 -5.21
N LEU A 14 -6.49 -0.12 -4.03
CA LEU A 14 -5.48 0.54 -3.20
C LEU A 14 -5.05 -0.37 -2.04
N SER A 15 -4.05 -1.19 -2.27
CA SER A 15 -3.48 -2.13 -1.32
C SER A 15 -2.47 -1.46 -0.37
N GLY A 16 -2.49 -1.80 0.90
CA GLY A 16 -1.54 -1.29 1.88
C GLY A 16 -1.93 -1.60 3.31
N PRO A 17 -1.07 -1.29 4.29
CA PRO A 17 -1.35 -1.56 5.69
C PRO A 17 -2.65 -0.91 6.17
N MET A 18 -3.42 -1.68 6.91
CA MET A 18 -4.60 -1.24 7.65
C MET A 18 -4.44 -1.55 9.15
N ASP A 19 -3.81 -2.69 9.44
CA ASP A 19 -3.34 -3.02 10.77
C ASP A 19 -1.98 -2.36 11.04
N PHE A 20 -1.64 -2.16 12.29
CA PHE A 20 -0.36 -1.56 12.72
C PHE A 20 -0.14 -0.12 12.24
N VAL A 21 -1.18 0.56 11.79
CA VAL A 21 -1.14 2.01 11.59
C VAL A 21 -1.32 2.71 12.94
N ALA A 22 -0.68 3.84 13.15
CA ALA A 22 -0.71 4.53 14.43
C ALA A 22 -2.11 5.07 14.78
N SER A 23 -2.89 5.47 13.78
CA SER A 23 -4.28 5.89 13.93
C SER A 23 -5.09 5.55 12.69
N ARG A 24 -6.02 4.62 12.84
CA ARG A 24 -6.94 4.25 11.76
C ARG A 24 -7.85 5.41 11.32
N ALA A 25 -8.28 6.23 12.27
CA ALA A 25 -9.13 7.37 11.97
C ALA A 25 -8.42 8.43 11.12
N ASP A 26 -7.14 8.68 11.41
CA ASP A 26 -6.34 9.63 10.65
C ASP A 26 -5.91 9.02 9.30
N GLU A 27 -5.54 7.75 9.25
CA GLU A 27 -5.26 7.04 8.00
C GLU A 27 -6.45 7.13 7.04
N LYS A 28 -7.66 6.91 7.55
CA LYS A 28 -8.91 6.99 6.78
C LYS A 28 -9.19 8.40 6.23
N LYS A 29 -8.73 9.46 6.92
CA LYS A 29 -8.96 10.85 6.53
C LYS A 29 -7.82 11.47 5.75
N LEU A 30 -6.58 11.17 6.13
CA LEU A 30 -5.38 11.86 5.69
C LEU A 30 -4.37 10.93 5.03
N GLY A 31 -4.65 9.63 5.00
CA GLY A 31 -3.76 8.62 4.48
C GLY A 31 -3.50 8.74 2.99
N TRP A 32 -2.46 8.06 2.54
CA TRP A 32 -2.02 8.03 1.16
C TRP A 32 -3.15 7.63 0.18
N ARG A 33 -4.08 6.77 0.63
CA ARG A 33 -5.22 6.31 -0.18
C ARG A 33 -6.14 7.45 -0.58
N ASN A 34 -6.36 8.43 0.30
CA ASN A 34 -7.19 9.59 -0.05
C ASN A 34 -6.56 10.37 -1.19
N ARG A 35 -5.28 10.72 -1.06
CA ARG A 35 -4.56 11.50 -2.07
C ARG A 35 -4.55 10.80 -3.44
N VAL A 36 -4.17 9.53 -3.45
CA VAL A 36 -4.16 8.72 -4.67
C VAL A 36 -5.58 8.48 -5.21
N GLY A 37 -6.52 8.18 -4.32
CA GLY A 37 -7.91 7.94 -4.68
C GLY A 37 -8.58 9.16 -5.29
N ASP A 38 -8.36 10.34 -4.72
CA ASP A 38 -8.91 11.59 -5.26
C ASP A 38 -8.32 11.92 -6.63
N PHE A 39 -7.01 11.73 -6.80
CA PHE A 39 -6.36 11.88 -8.09
C PHE A 39 -6.96 10.94 -9.15
N LEU A 40 -7.09 9.65 -8.83
CA LEU A 40 -7.65 8.66 -9.73
C LEU A 40 -9.11 8.96 -10.11
N ARG A 41 -9.94 9.34 -9.13
CA ARG A 41 -11.35 9.71 -9.37
C ARG A 41 -11.46 10.95 -10.24
N ALA A 42 -10.58 11.94 -10.06
CA ALA A 42 -10.53 13.13 -10.91
C ALA A 42 -10.24 12.79 -12.39
N HIS A 43 -9.52 11.69 -12.63
CA HIS A 43 -9.25 11.16 -13.97
C HIS A 43 -10.27 10.11 -14.46
N GLY A 44 -11.37 9.94 -13.72
CA GLY A 44 -12.48 9.07 -14.11
C GLY A 44 -12.27 7.58 -13.80
N ALA A 45 -11.32 7.23 -12.94
CA ALA A 45 -11.12 5.85 -12.48
C ALA A 45 -12.14 5.48 -11.38
N ILE A 46 -12.43 4.19 -11.27
CA ILE A 46 -13.20 3.57 -10.20
C ILE A 46 -12.20 3.07 -9.15
N VAL A 47 -12.26 3.62 -7.94
CA VAL A 47 -11.31 3.31 -6.88
C VAL A 47 -11.92 2.34 -5.87
N PHE A 48 -11.27 1.20 -5.69
CA PHE A 48 -11.54 0.26 -4.61
C PHE A 48 -10.58 0.54 -3.46
N ASP A 49 -11.11 1.12 -2.40
CA ASP A 49 -10.40 1.42 -1.16
C ASP A 49 -10.92 0.52 -0.05
N PRO A 50 -10.10 -0.32 0.59
CA PRO A 50 -10.54 -1.20 1.65
C PRO A 50 -11.09 -0.47 2.89
N TRP A 51 -10.78 0.80 3.08
CA TRP A 51 -11.43 1.62 4.11
C TRP A 51 -12.88 1.99 3.80
N PHE A 52 -13.26 2.02 2.52
CA PHE A 52 -14.58 2.43 2.03
C PHE A 52 -15.16 1.36 1.11
N LYS A 53 -15.27 0.15 1.64
CA LYS A 53 -15.76 -0.99 0.87
C LYS A 53 -17.18 -0.75 0.36
N PRO A 54 -17.50 -1.19 -0.85
CA PRO A 54 -18.86 -1.12 -1.36
C PRO A 54 -19.77 -2.06 -0.56
N GLY A 55 -21.02 -1.68 -0.34
CA GLY A 55 -22.01 -2.57 0.28
C GLY A 55 -22.16 -3.85 -0.53
N VAL A 56 -22.02 -5.00 0.13
CA VAL A 56 -22.20 -6.32 -0.48
C VAL A 56 -23.52 -6.90 -0.03
N ARG A 57 -24.39 -7.25 -1.00
CA ARG A 57 -25.69 -7.86 -0.69
C ARG A 57 -25.50 -9.19 0.04
N GLY A 58 -26.07 -9.32 1.23
CA GLY A 58 -25.98 -10.52 2.06
C GLY A 58 -24.81 -10.56 3.06
N ALA A 59 -23.90 -9.60 3.02
CA ALA A 59 -22.81 -9.47 4.00
C ALA A 59 -23.16 -8.35 5.01
N HIS A 60 -23.82 -8.68 6.10
CA HIS A 60 -24.34 -7.70 7.06
C HIS A 60 -23.27 -7.00 7.91
N GLN A 61 -22.07 -7.58 8.02
CA GLN A 61 -20.98 -7.05 8.85
C GLN A 61 -19.87 -6.40 8.03
N TYR A 62 -20.08 -6.26 6.74
CA TYR A 62 -19.12 -5.74 5.81
C TYR A 62 -18.92 -4.22 6.00
N GLY A 63 -17.67 -3.80 6.05
CA GLY A 63 -17.32 -2.38 6.29
C GLY A 63 -17.20 -2.01 7.78
N LEU A 64 -17.34 -2.94 8.69
CA LEU A 64 -17.15 -2.75 10.13
C LEU A 64 -15.75 -3.22 10.60
N GLU A 65 -14.79 -3.32 9.72
CA GLU A 65 -13.43 -3.83 9.97
C GLU A 65 -12.68 -3.03 11.02
N ASP A 66 -12.98 -1.74 11.14
CA ASP A 66 -12.39 -0.87 12.15
C ASP A 66 -12.63 -1.41 13.57
N ILE A 67 -13.70 -2.17 13.76
CA ILE A 67 -14.09 -2.74 15.04
C ILE A 67 -13.66 -4.21 15.12
N HIS A 68 -13.87 -4.97 14.05
CA HIS A 68 -13.75 -6.43 14.10
C HIS A 68 -12.31 -6.96 14.11
N THR A 69 -11.34 -6.31 13.47
CA THR A 69 -9.97 -6.86 13.41
C THR A 69 -9.28 -6.84 14.76
N VAL A 70 -9.54 -5.82 15.58
CA VAL A 70 -8.98 -5.73 16.95
C VAL A 70 -9.66 -6.77 17.84
N ASP A 71 -11.00 -6.79 17.85
CA ASP A 71 -11.81 -7.69 18.69
C ASP A 71 -11.52 -9.16 18.37
N VAL A 72 -11.41 -9.49 17.06
CA VAL A 72 -11.09 -10.87 16.64
C VAL A 72 -9.73 -11.31 17.13
N ARG A 73 -8.73 -10.43 17.10
CA ARG A 73 -7.38 -10.73 17.61
C ARG A 73 -7.38 -10.99 19.12
N GLU A 74 -8.16 -10.24 19.89
CA GLU A 74 -8.28 -10.40 21.34
C GLU A 74 -9.02 -11.69 21.73
N GLU A 75 -9.94 -12.16 20.89
CA GLU A 75 -10.65 -13.43 21.08
C GLU A 75 -9.77 -14.67 20.80
N TRP A 76 -8.64 -14.51 20.10
CA TRP A 76 -7.77 -15.64 19.74
C TRP A 76 -7.18 -16.34 20.96
N THR A 77 -7.10 -17.67 20.90
CA THR A 77 -6.55 -18.49 21.98
C THR A 77 -5.86 -19.76 21.46
N PHE A 78 -4.79 -20.17 22.14
CA PHE A 78 -4.12 -21.46 21.93
C PHE A 78 -4.66 -22.58 22.85
N LYS A 79 -5.67 -22.32 23.69
CA LYS A 79 -6.27 -23.35 24.55
C LYS A 79 -6.77 -24.50 23.69
N GLN A 80 -6.44 -25.73 24.15
CA GLN A 80 -6.92 -26.97 23.52
C GLN A 80 -8.33 -27.31 23.97
N GLY A 81 -9.01 -28.17 23.19
CA GLY A 81 -10.36 -28.64 23.47
C GLY A 81 -11.45 -27.75 22.85
N GLN A 82 -12.70 -28.21 22.96
CA GLN A 82 -13.87 -27.67 22.27
C GLN A 82 -13.99 -26.15 22.38
N ALA A 83 -13.90 -25.58 23.57
CA ALA A 83 -14.05 -24.13 23.77
C ALA A 83 -12.96 -23.31 23.09
N GLY A 84 -11.75 -23.84 22.98
CA GLY A 84 -10.66 -23.20 22.24
C GLY A 84 -10.86 -23.30 20.73
N ASP A 85 -11.31 -24.45 20.25
CA ASP A 85 -11.60 -24.70 18.85
C ASP A 85 -12.75 -23.85 18.34
N GLU A 86 -13.82 -23.70 19.12
CA GLU A 86 -14.93 -22.82 18.82
C GLU A 86 -14.51 -21.35 18.67
N LYS A 87 -13.65 -20.87 19.58
CA LYS A 87 -13.11 -19.50 19.47
C LYS A 87 -12.29 -19.29 18.21
N ARG A 88 -11.38 -20.20 17.91
CA ARG A 88 -10.55 -20.12 16.69
C ARG A 88 -11.38 -20.19 15.43
N SER A 89 -12.37 -21.09 15.37
CA SER A 89 -13.26 -21.21 14.22
C SER A 89 -14.06 -19.92 14.01
N LYS A 90 -14.59 -19.32 15.09
CA LYS A 90 -15.29 -18.06 15.01
C LYS A 90 -14.41 -16.90 14.54
N CYS A 91 -13.16 -16.83 15.02
CA CYS A 91 -12.19 -15.85 14.51
C CYS A 91 -11.90 -16.04 13.02
N ALA A 92 -11.66 -17.27 12.59
CA ALA A 92 -11.40 -17.58 11.20
C ALA A 92 -12.58 -17.24 10.29
N GLU A 93 -13.81 -17.56 10.72
CA GLU A 93 -15.04 -17.27 9.98
C GLU A 93 -15.25 -15.76 9.79
N LYS A 94 -15.15 -14.99 10.87
CA LYS A 94 -15.25 -13.53 10.82
C LYS A 94 -14.20 -12.89 9.91
N PHE A 95 -12.95 -13.37 10.00
CA PHE A 95 -11.86 -12.83 9.21
C PHE A 95 -11.92 -13.26 7.74
N TRP A 96 -12.49 -14.44 7.49
CA TRP A 96 -12.67 -14.96 6.12
C TRP A 96 -13.58 -14.05 5.28
N GLU A 97 -14.65 -13.52 5.83
CA GLU A 97 -15.52 -12.61 5.10
C GLU A 97 -14.76 -11.34 4.65
N THR A 98 -13.99 -10.75 5.56
CA THR A 98 -13.14 -9.58 5.27
C THR A 98 -12.13 -9.89 4.16
N LEU A 99 -11.34 -10.93 4.33
CA LEU A 99 -10.33 -11.34 3.37
C LEU A 99 -10.94 -11.65 1.99
N HIS A 100 -12.05 -12.39 1.97
CA HIS A 100 -12.70 -12.77 0.72
C HIS A 100 -13.16 -11.57 -0.10
N ILE A 101 -13.64 -10.54 0.56
CA ILE A 101 -14.12 -9.34 -0.13
C ILE A 101 -12.95 -8.49 -0.65
N ASP A 102 -11.88 -8.35 0.12
CA ASP A 102 -10.66 -7.68 -0.35
C ASP A 102 -10.07 -8.39 -1.57
N LEU A 103 -9.99 -9.72 -1.53
CA LEU A 103 -9.53 -10.49 -2.68
C LEU A 103 -10.47 -10.37 -3.89
N ARG A 104 -11.79 -10.23 -3.68
CA ARG A 104 -12.73 -9.96 -4.78
C ARG A 104 -12.57 -8.57 -5.35
N MET A 105 -12.26 -7.55 -4.53
CA MET A 105 -11.95 -6.22 -5.05
C MET A 105 -10.67 -6.25 -5.90
N VAL A 106 -9.64 -6.98 -5.46
CA VAL A 106 -8.45 -7.24 -6.28
C VAL A 106 -8.82 -7.96 -7.57
N ASP A 107 -9.63 -9.00 -7.48
CA ASP A 107 -10.05 -9.80 -8.65
C ASP A 107 -10.79 -8.97 -9.71
N THR A 108 -11.62 -8.03 -9.27
CA THR A 108 -12.38 -7.15 -10.16
C THR A 108 -11.63 -5.89 -10.59
N SER A 109 -10.48 -5.58 -10.00
CA SER A 109 -9.66 -4.45 -10.40
C SER A 109 -8.90 -4.71 -11.70
N ASP A 110 -8.53 -3.66 -12.38
CA ASP A 110 -7.70 -3.73 -13.59
C ASP A 110 -6.22 -3.63 -13.24
N PHE A 111 -5.87 -2.88 -12.19
CA PHE A 111 -4.54 -2.87 -11.60
C PHE A 111 -4.59 -2.53 -10.12
N THR A 112 -3.48 -2.77 -9.44
CA THR A 112 -3.33 -2.52 -8.01
C THR A 112 -2.23 -1.49 -7.76
N ILE A 113 -2.46 -0.55 -6.84
CA ILE A 113 -1.43 0.30 -6.27
C ILE A 113 -1.14 -0.23 -4.88
N ALA A 114 0.08 -0.69 -4.64
CA ALA A 114 0.49 -1.30 -3.38
C ALA A 114 1.48 -0.38 -2.63
N TYR A 115 1.05 0.17 -1.51
CA TYR A 115 1.88 0.99 -0.63
C TYR A 115 2.48 0.12 0.46
N VAL A 116 3.81 -0.07 0.42
CA VAL A 116 4.51 -1.08 1.23
C VAL A 116 5.68 -0.44 1.99
N PRO A 117 5.43 0.16 3.15
CA PRO A 117 6.50 0.66 4.02
C PRO A 117 7.29 -0.54 4.60
N THR A 118 8.61 -0.39 4.67
CA THR A 118 9.51 -1.48 5.07
C THR A 118 9.50 -1.76 6.58
N ASN A 119 8.91 -0.90 7.39
CA ASN A 119 8.79 -1.03 8.85
C ASN A 119 7.44 -1.63 9.29
N ILE A 120 6.54 -1.90 8.38
CA ILE A 120 5.22 -2.46 8.69
C ILE A 120 5.04 -3.79 7.97
N TYR A 121 4.69 -4.80 8.75
CA TYR A 121 4.37 -6.11 8.21
C TYR A 121 2.88 -6.18 7.83
N SER A 122 2.59 -6.18 6.54
CA SER A 122 1.24 -6.25 6.01
C SER A 122 1.04 -7.53 5.20
N VAL A 123 0.52 -8.58 5.85
CA VAL A 123 0.27 -9.88 5.20
C VAL A 123 -0.80 -9.77 4.12
N GLY A 124 -1.87 -9.01 4.37
CA GLY A 124 -2.95 -8.78 3.40
C GLY A 124 -2.40 -8.21 2.11
N THR A 125 -1.58 -7.16 2.19
CA THR A 125 -0.95 -6.54 1.01
C THR A 125 -0.10 -7.53 0.21
N VAL A 126 0.61 -8.45 0.87
CA VAL A 126 1.38 -9.50 0.17
C VAL A 126 0.44 -10.41 -0.63
N HIS A 127 -0.66 -10.87 -0.02
CA HIS A 127 -1.66 -11.70 -0.70
C HIS A 127 -2.25 -10.99 -1.93
N GLU A 128 -2.59 -9.72 -1.78
CA GLU A 128 -3.18 -8.89 -2.82
C GLU A 128 -2.22 -8.67 -4.00
N ILE A 129 -0.94 -8.41 -3.71
CA ILE A 129 0.13 -8.31 -4.73
C ILE A 129 0.27 -9.63 -5.48
N VAL A 130 0.38 -10.76 -4.76
CA VAL A 130 0.54 -12.07 -5.38
C VAL A 130 -0.66 -12.39 -6.24
N LEU A 131 -1.89 -12.19 -5.76
CA LEU A 131 -3.11 -12.44 -6.52
C LEU A 131 -3.16 -11.58 -7.79
N SER A 132 -2.86 -10.30 -7.69
CA SER A 132 -2.80 -9.40 -8.85
C SER A 132 -1.81 -9.92 -9.90
N ARG A 133 -0.63 -10.34 -9.49
CA ARG A 133 0.41 -10.83 -10.40
C ARG A 133 0.09 -12.19 -11.02
N LEU A 134 -0.56 -13.09 -10.28
CA LEU A 134 -1.05 -14.36 -10.83
C LEU A 134 -2.11 -14.14 -11.92
N GLN A 135 -2.87 -13.06 -11.83
CA GLN A 135 -3.84 -12.63 -12.82
C GLN A 135 -3.23 -11.73 -13.92
N ARG A 136 -1.91 -11.56 -13.93
CA ARG A 136 -1.18 -10.69 -14.87
C ARG A 136 -1.60 -9.22 -14.82
N LYS A 137 -2.18 -8.78 -13.72
CA LYS A 137 -2.52 -7.37 -13.52
C LYS A 137 -1.28 -6.57 -13.13
N PRO A 138 -1.14 -5.34 -13.60
CA PRO A 138 -0.09 -4.44 -13.16
C PRO A 138 -0.19 -4.19 -11.65
N VAL A 139 0.95 -4.15 -10.98
CA VAL A 139 1.07 -3.71 -9.59
C VAL A 139 2.04 -2.55 -9.57
N LEU A 140 1.54 -1.36 -9.23
CA LEU A 140 2.36 -0.19 -8.98
C LEU A 140 2.79 -0.22 -7.52
N PHE A 141 4.05 -0.52 -7.30
CA PHE A 141 4.61 -0.73 -5.97
C PHE A 141 5.21 0.56 -5.43
N VAL A 142 4.66 1.07 -4.34
CA VAL A 142 5.12 2.29 -3.68
C VAL A 142 5.86 1.92 -2.41
N SER A 143 7.15 2.21 -2.36
CA SER A 143 7.99 2.08 -1.17
C SER A 143 8.24 3.47 -0.58
N PRO A 144 7.57 3.84 0.52
CA PRO A 144 7.82 5.14 1.13
C PRO A 144 9.14 5.16 1.88
N PRO A 145 9.76 6.33 2.04
CA PRO A 145 10.87 6.49 2.97
C PRO A 145 10.39 6.23 4.41
N VAL A 146 11.24 5.62 5.21
CA VAL A 146 10.99 5.31 6.63
C VAL A 146 12.11 5.90 7.47
N THR A 147 11.77 6.84 8.35
CA THR A 147 12.70 7.46 9.31
C THR A 147 12.08 7.48 10.69
N PHE A 148 12.89 7.61 11.70
CA PHE A 148 12.49 7.65 13.11
C PHE A 148 13.10 8.85 13.82
N PRO A 149 12.71 10.10 13.48
CA PRO A 149 13.31 11.31 14.02
C PRO A 149 13.30 11.36 15.55
N ALA A 150 12.17 10.99 16.17
CA ALA A 150 12.05 10.98 17.63
C ALA A 150 13.03 10.01 18.30
N LEU A 151 13.38 8.90 17.66
CA LEU A 151 14.39 7.96 18.16
C LEU A 151 15.78 8.59 18.12
N GLU A 152 16.11 9.28 17.05
CA GLU A 152 17.40 9.98 16.91
C GLU A 152 17.51 11.15 17.88
N GLU A 153 16.45 11.92 18.05
CA GLU A 153 16.37 13.00 19.05
C GLU A 153 16.55 12.46 20.48
N LEU A 154 15.87 11.36 20.82
CA LEU A 154 16.01 10.71 22.11
C LEU A 154 17.44 10.22 22.33
N ARG A 155 18.04 9.59 21.33
CA ARG A 155 19.44 9.14 21.38
C ARG A 155 20.39 10.30 21.61
N ALA A 156 20.24 11.39 20.87
CA ALA A 156 21.04 12.60 21.03
C ALA A 156 20.86 13.22 22.40
N HIS A 157 19.63 13.30 22.89
CA HIS A 157 19.35 13.83 24.27
C HIS A 157 20.02 12.99 25.34
N LEU A 158 19.88 11.67 25.29
CA LEU A 158 20.51 10.77 26.28
C LEU A 158 22.04 10.82 26.24
N HIS A 159 22.64 11.01 25.06
CA HIS A 159 24.08 11.26 24.93
C HIS A 159 24.49 12.57 25.62
N ALA A 160 23.73 13.64 25.41
CA ALA A 160 24.00 14.94 26.03
C ALA A 160 23.88 14.87 27.57
N GLN A 161 22.94 14.12 28.10
CA GLN A 161 22.74 13.87 29.51
C GLN A 161 23.77 12.88 30.13
N LYS A 162 24.56 12.22 29.26
CA LYS A 162 25.51 11.16 29.67
C LYS A 162 24.85 9.98 30.43
N ASP A 163 23.56 9.74 30.15
CA ASP A 163 22.81 8.62 30.75
C ASP A 163 23.16 7.29 30.07
N LYS A 164 24.24 6.68 30.56
CA LYS A 164 24.72 5.41 29.99
C LYS A 164 23.74 4.24 30.15
N LEU A 165 22.91 4.27 31.21
CA LEU A 165 21.93 3.20 31.41
C LEU A 165 20.79 3.30 30.39
N ALA A 166 20.21 4.49 30.27
CA ALA A 166 19.12 4.72 29.34
C ALA A 166 19.57 4.50 27.87
N LEU A 167 20.78 4.95 27.51
CA LEU A 167 21.37 4.65 26.19
C LEU A 167 21.47 3.14 25.94
N ARG A 168 22.01 2.38 26.89
CA ARG A 168 22.11 0.93 26.75
C ARG A 168 20.73 0.26 26.61
N LEU A 169 19.72 0.72 27.33
CA LEU A 169 18.36 0.22 27.24
C LEU A 169 17.74 0.58 25.88
N LEU A 170 17.99 1.77 25.36
CA LEU A 170 17.54 2.20 24.04
C LEU A 170 18.14 1.33 22.92
N GLU A 171 19.46 1.07 22.99
CA GLU A 171 20.13 0.22 22.01
C GLU A 171 19.65 -1.25 22.10
N LYS A 172 19.38 -1.72 23.32
CA LYS A 172 18.78 -3.03 23.52
C LYS A 172 17.38 -3.09 22.92
N LEU A 173 16.54 -2.08 23.14
CA LEU A 173 15.20 -1.97 22.54
C LEU A 173 15.28 -1.96 21.01
N ALA A 174 16.20 -1.20 20.43
CA ALA A 174 16.41 -1.15 18.99
C ALA A 174 16.86 -2.49 18.40
N THR A 175 17.45 -3.37 19.21
CA THR A 175 17.83 -4.74 18.82
C THR A 175 16.66 -5.72 18.94
N GLU A 176 15.87 -5.59 20.02
CA GLU A 176 14.71 -6.45 20.28
C GLU A 176 13.53 -6.14 19.36
N VAL A 177 13.34 -4.87 19.05
CA VAL A 177 12.36 -4.38 18.09
C VAL A 177 13.13 -3.83 16.89
N PRO A 178 13.31 -4.62 15.82
CA PRO A 178 14.17 -4.23 14.70
C PRO A 178 13.66 -2.94 14.05
N ILE A 179 14.24 -1.82 14.46
CA ILE A 179 13.97 -0.50 13.91
C ILE A 179 15.02 -0.24 12.84
N LYS A 180 14.64 -0.44 11.57
CA LYS A 180 15.51 -0.19 10.42
C LYS A 180 14.98 1.00 9.64
N PRO A 181 15.66 2.15 9.70
CA PRO A 181 15.33 3.28 8.84
C PRO A 181 15.58 2.91 7.37
N ASN A 182 14.77 3.48 6.50
CA ASN A 182 14.90 3.36 5.05
C ASN A 182 14.65 4.74 4.41
N PRO A 183 15.55 5.69 4.61
CA PRO A 183 15.35 7.07 4.16
C PRO A 183 15.31 7.19 2.63
N ASP A 184 15.92 6.26 1.92
CA ASP A 184 16.00 6.24 0.46
C ASP A 184 14.83 5.47 -0.18
N ALA A 185 13.87 5.03 0.60
CA ALA A 185 12.69 4.31 0.12
C ALA A 185 13.01 3.03 -0.69
N ILE A 186 14.12 2.36 -0.39
CA ILE A 186 14.54 1.15 -1.12
C ILE A 186 13.54 0.03 -0.86
N PRO A 187 12.90 -0.53 -1.89
CA PRO A 187 11.94 -1.62 -1.71
C PRO A 187 12.62 -2.91 -1.30
N SER A 188 11.89 -3.81 -0.65
CA SER A 188 12.38 -5.16 -0.43
C SER A 188 12.59 -5.88 -1.75
N LEU A 189 13.78 -6.46 -1.93
CA LEU A 189 14.18 -7.17 -3.15
C LEU A 189 13.28 -8.36 -3.50
N TRP A 190 12.55 -8.90 -2.53
CA TRP A 190 11.60 -10.00 -2.75
C TRP A 190 10.45 -9.65 -3.69
N TYR A 191 10.11 -8.36 -3.81
CA TYR A 191 9.06 -7.91 -4.72
C TYR A 191 9.54 -7.70 -6.16
N MET A 192 10.84 -7.54 -6.39
CA MET A 192 11.36 -7.20 -7.72
C MET A 192 11.01 -8.23 -8.81
N PRO A 193 11.22 -9.54 -8.61
CA PRO A 193 10.85 -10.53 -9.63
C PRO A 193 9.34 -10.67 -9.79
N LEU A 194 8.57 -10.30 -8.76
CA LEU A 194 7.12 -10.42 -8.77
C LEU A 194 6.44 -9.24 -9.48
N VAL A 195 6.87 -8.03 -9.17
CA VAL A 195 6.23 -6.78 -9.64
C VAL A 195 6.80 -6.31 -10.99
N GLY A 196 8.08 -6.56 -11.23
CA GLY A 196 8.81 -6.05 -12.40
C GLY A 196 9.40 -4.65 -12.14
N THR A 197 10.57 -4.41 -12.71
CA THR A 197 11.41 -3.24 -12.38
C THR A 197 10.84 -1.88 -12.78
N GLY A 198 9.93 -1.84 -13.74
CA GLY A 198 9.31 -0.59 -14.23
C GLY A 198 8.17 -0.05 -13.37
N ASN A 199 7.74 -0.78 -12.34
CA ASN A 199 6.55 -0.47 -11.56
C ASN A 199 6.85 -0.10 -10.10
N PHE A 200 8.08 0.33 -9.79
CA PHE A 200 8.47 0.77 -8.45
C PHE A 200 8.51 2.29 -8.34
N PHE A 201 7.96 2.78 -7.24
CA PHE A 201 7.84 4.21 -6.94
C PHE A 201 8.35 4.46 -5.52
N ASP A 202 9.05 5.57 -5.31
CA ASP A 202 9.72 5.87 -4.04
C ASP A 202 8.81 6.39 -2.93
N GLY A 203 7.59 6.74 -3.24
CA GLY A 203 6.60 7.18 -2.27
C GLY A 203 6.85 8.55 -1.63
N PHE A 204 7.87 9.28 -2.04
CA PHE A 204 7.99 10.68 -1.68
C PHE A 204 6.79 11.44 -2.23
N GLY A 205 6.23 12.36 -1.47
CA GLY A 205 5.01 13.05 -1.85
C GLY A 205 3.71 12.49 -1.27
N PHE A 206 3.75 11.37 -0.54
CA PHE A 206 2.60 10.85 0.23
C PHE A 206 2.72 11.14 1.72
N ALA A 207 3.47 12.14 2.10
CA ALA A 207 3.93 12.34 3.46
C ALA A 207 3.00 13.15 4.37
N ASP A 208 1.90 13.69 3.88
CA ASP A 208 1.16 14.76 4.54
C ASP A 208 0.57 14.40 5.91
N TYR A 209 0.33 13.10 6.19
CA TYR A 209 -0.16 12.68 7.50
C TYR A 209 0.92 12.10 8.43
N ARG A 210 2.15 12.03 8.00
CA ARG A 210 3.23 11.28 8.65
C ARG A 210 3.79 11.95 9.87
N GLU A 211 3.64 13.26 10.01
CA GLU A 211 4.03 13.99 11.21
C GLU A 211 3.53 13.34 12.49
N LYS A 212 2.39 12.68 12.43
CA LYS A 212 1.79 11.99 13.55
C LYS A 212 2.30 10.56 13.74
N PHE A 213 2.91 9.96 12.72
CA PHE A 213 3.11 8.52 12.65
C PHE A 213 4.56 8.07 12.51
N HIS A 214 5.50 8.97 12.42
CA HIS A 214 6.94 8.71 12.38
C HIS A 214 7.40 7.72 11.28
N TRP A 215 6.69 7.65 10.18
CA TRP A 215 6.98 6.65 9.15
C TRP A 215 7.87 7.14 8.05
N ALA A 216 8.05 8.42 7.96
CA ALA A 216 8.88 8.99 6.95
C ALA A 216 9.24 10.42 7.28
N ASP A 217 10.05 10.99 6.48
CA ASP A 217 10.60 12.32 6.60
C ASP A 217 9.53 13.39 6.79
N ILE A 218 9.21 13.59 8.01
CA ILE A 218 8.21 14.52 8.46
C ILE A 218 8.68 15.95 8.28
N ALA A 219 9.98 16.14 8.41
CA ALA A 219 10.60 17.45 8.39
C ALA A 219 10.78 18.04 6.98
N MET A 220 10.54 17.25 5.91
CA MET A 220 10.70 17.75 4.55
C MET A 220 9.49 18.57 4.10
N ASP A 221 9.74 19.76 3.58
CA ASP A 221 8.72 20.52 2.87
C ASP A 221 8.39 19.90 1.49
N GLU A 222 7.36 20.41 0.82
CA GLU A 222 6.93 19.89 -0.48
C GLU A 222 7.99 20.04 -1.57
N GLN A 223 8.79 21.09 -1.51
CA GLN A 223 9.86 21.31 -2.47
C GLN A 223 10.98 20.28 -2.28
N GLU A 224 11.35 20.00 -1.05
CA GLU A 224 12.36 18.99 -0.71
C GLU A 224 11.88 17.57 -1.07
N LYS A 225 10.61 17.24 -0.81
CA LYS A 225 10.00 15.98 -1.22
C LYS A 225 10.04 15.81 -2.74
N GLN A 226 9.69 16.85 -3.50
CA GLN A 226 9.75 16.82 -4.96
C GLN A 226 11.17 16.65 -5.49
N GLN A 227 12.16 17.30 -4.87
CA GLN A 227 13.56 17.15 -5.25
C GLN A 227 14.11 15.75 -4.98
N ARG A 228 13.64 15.09 -3.93
CA ARG A 228 14.05 13.73 -3.58
C ARG A 228 13.32 12.65 -4.37
N ALA A 229 12.11 12.93 -4.85
CA ALA A 229 11.33 11.98 -5.62
C ALA A 229 11.99 11.69 -6.98
N GLN A 230 12.51 10.50 -7.15
CA GLN A 230 13.15 10.05 -8.39
C GLN A 230 12.15 9.39 -9.34
N ASN A 231 11.19 8.65 -8.78
CA ASN A 231 10.12 8.00 -9.54
C ASN A 231 8.77 8.16 -8.81
N PRO A 232 8.15 9.33 -8.87
CA PRO A 232 6.90 9.62 -8.17
C PRO A 232 5.69 9.01 -8.88
N LEU A 233 4.77 8.46 -8.09
CA LEU A 233 3.59 7.76 -8.60
C LEU A 233 2.59 8.70 -9.31
N LEU A 234 2.27 9.86 -8.75
CA LEU A 234 1.24 10.73 -9.35
C LEU A 234 1.59 11.22 -10.76
N PRO A 235 2.81 11.70 -11.04
CA PRO A 235 3.23 12.02 -12.40
C PRO A 235 3.22 10.82 -13.36
N PHE A 236 3.48 9.61 -12.86
CA PHE A 236 3.34 8.40 -13.65
C PHE A 236 1.86 8.15 -14.02
N LEU A 237 0.96 8.23 -13.05
CA LEU A 237 -0.48 8.07 -13.27
C LEU A 237 -1.04 9.15 -14.21
N GLU A 238 -0.52 10.35 -14.16
CA GLU A 238 -0.89 11.41 -15.09
C GLU A 238 -0.48 11.07 -16.52
N ARG A 239 0.75 10.60 -16.73
CA ARG A 239 1.17 10.11 -18.06
C ARG A 239 0.31 8.96 -18.56
N LEU A 240 -0.13 8.07 -17.67
CA LEU A 240 -1.01 6.94 -18.01
C LEU A 240 -2.37 7.37 -18.57
N THR A 241 -2.75 8.63 -18.45
CA THR A 241 -3.96 9.15 -19.12
C THR A 241 -3.84 9.17 -20.63
N HIS A 242 -2.65 9.18 -21.20
CA HIS A 242 -2.43 9.34 -22.65
C HIS A 242 -1.27 8.51 -23.20
N GLU A 243 -0.49 7.82 -22.36
CA GLU A 243 0.70 7.08 -22.76
C GLU A 243 0.72 5.71 -22.08
N LEU A 244 1.02 4.66 -22.84
CA LEU A 244 1.24 3.33 -22.29
C LEU A 244 2.60 3.24 -21.61
N PRO A 245 2.68 2.61 -20.43
CA PRO A 245 3.94 2.40 -19.76
C PRO A 245 4.91 1.56 -20.59
N GLN A 246 6.17 1.87 -20.46
CA GLN A 246 7.26 1.13 -21.09
C GLN A 246 8.19 0.57 -20.03
N HIS A 247 8.83 -0.56 -20.31
CA HIS A 247 9.90 -1.11 -19.50
C HIS A 247 11.17 -1.32 -20.34
N TRP A 248 12.31 -1.34 -19.66
CA TRP A 248 13.58 -1.62 -20.29
C TRP A 248 13.73 -3.12 -20.57
N ASP A 249 13.90 -3.48 -21.85
CA ASP A 249 14.22 -4.86 -22.26
C ASP A 249 15.74 -5.05 -22.31
N ASN A 250 16.26 -5.88 -21.41
CA ASN A 250 17.70 -6.17 -21.33
C ASN A 250 18.26 -6.89 -22.56
N ARG A 251 17.44 -7.62 -23.30
CA ARG A 251 17.87 -8.34 -24.51
C ARG A 251 17.94 -7.40 -25.70
N LEU A 252 16.93 -6.56 -25.85
CA LEU A 252 16.81 -5.62 -26.95
C LEU A 252 17.57 -4.31 -26.70
N LYS A 253 18.03 -4.08 -25.46
CA LYS A 253 18.70 -2.82 -25.03
C LYS A 253 17.90 -1.56 -25.39
N LYS A 254 16.57 -1.62 -25.24
CA LYS A 254 15.66 -0.51 -25.52
C LYS A 254 14.43 -0.57 -24.63
N TYR A 255 13.70 0.54 -24.58
CA TYR A 255 12.37 0.56 -23.98
C TYR A 255 11.36 -0.08 -24.93
N VAL A 256 10.50 -0.94 -24.37
CA VAL A 256 9.40 -1.60 -25.07
C VAL A 256 8.09 -1.39 -24.29
N PRO A 257 6.91 -1.45 -24.93
CA PRO A 257 5.64 -1.39 -24.23
C PRO A 257 5.57 -2.46 -23.13
N ASN A 258 4.97 -2.11 -22.01
CA ASN A 258 4.76 -3.05 -20.94
C ASN A 258 3.48 -3.87 -21.22
N ASP A 259 3.65 -5.15 -21.54
CA ASP A 259 2.58 -6.06 -21.94
C ASP A 259 1.49 -6.22 -20.86
N ASP A 260 1.81 -6.03 -19.60
CA ASP A 260 0.81 -6.06 -18.52
C ASP A 260 -0.28 -5.00 -18.69
N TRP A 261 0.01 -3.91 -19.41
CA TRP A 261 -0.92 -2.81 -19.67
C TRP A 261 -1.71 -2.93 -21.00
N LEU A 262 -1.31 -3.84 -21.88
CA LEU A 262 -1.99 -4.05 -23.17
C LEU A 262 -3.35 -4.72 -23.02
N LEU A 263 -3.61 -5.36 -21.89
CA LEU A 263 -4.88 -6.04 -21.60
C LEU A 263 -6.10 -5.09 -21.52
N TRP A 264 -5.87 -3.79 -21.45
CA TRP A 264 -6.91 -2.79 -21.28
C TRP A 264 -7.59 -2.33 -22.57
N GLU A 265 -7.00 -2.61 -23.70
CA GLU A 265 -7.59 -2.25 -25.00
C GLU A 265 -8.73 -3.18 -25.42
N LEU A 266 -8.91 -4.31 -24.74
CA LEU A 266 -9.83 -5.37 -25.18
C LEU A 266 -11.31 -5.05 -24.98
N ASP A 267 -11.65 -4.11 -24.06
CA ASP A 267 -13.05 -3.89 -23.67
C ASP A 267 -13.54 -2.44 -23.82
N ALA A 268 -12.82 -1.59 -24.56
CA ALA A 268 -13.40 -0.31 -24.94
C ALA A 268 -14.58 -0.56 -25.90
N PRO A 269 -15.84 -0.36 -25.48
CA PRO A 269 -16.96 -0.56 -26.41
C PRO A 269 -16.74 0.36 -27.61
N LYS A 270 -16.74 -0.20 -28.79
CA LYS A 270 -16.78 0.59 -30.03
C LYS A 270 -18.06 1.40 -30.01
N SER A 271 -17.98 2.63 -29.53
CA SER A 271 -19.12 3.54 -29.32
C SER A 271 -19.76 4.02 -30.62
N ASP A 272 -19.38 3.49 -31.75
CA ASP A 272 -19.81 3.95 -33.07
C ASP A 272 -20.61 2.92 -33.88
N GLU A 273 -21.09 1.83 -33.28
CA GLU A 273 -22.01 0.91 -33.89
C GLU A 273 -23.36 0.87 -33.15
N ARG A 274 -24.06 2.01 -33.13
CA ARG A 274 -25.53 2.07 -32.92
C ARG A 274 -26.15 3.08 -33.86
#